data_1af6ad5b32115e56343fd73a99fb1d14
#
_entry.id   1af6ad5b32115e56343fd73a99fb1d14
#
_cell.length_a   1.000
_cell.length_b   1.000
_cell.length_c   1.000
_cell.angle_alpha   90.00
_cell.angle_beta   90.00
_cell.angle_gamma   90.00
#
_symmetry.space_group_name_H-M   'P 1'
#
loop_
_entity.id
_entity.type
_entity.pdbx_description
1 polymer ?
#
loop_
_entity_poly.entity_id
_entity_poly.type
_entity_poly.pdbx_seq_one_letter_code
_entity_poly.pdbx_strand_id
1 'polypeptide(L)'
;EWKQADKMNQKAEIELMSSSLEGLGHPVSRLEINGNSLHRTLSGYEPSDWIVMNLCEEIPGVPHSEATVAHLLESRNMIYTGSPPEIIGNCENKQFVKHTLSALGLPTPLWGVYENPFAPDWSCFPAIVKPANEHCSLGISSESVVLDRGELERQIRFIHHNFNQPALVEDFIDGREFHVSMIGNGSLLMLPPVEMDFSACND
;
A
#
# COMPACT_ATOMS: atom_id res chain seq x y z
N GLU A 1 -13.68 7.13 -11.35
CA GLU A 1 -13.12 6.64 -12.64
C GLU A 1 -11.81 5.87 -12.41
N TRP A 2 -10.81 6.40 -11.66
CA TRP A 2 -9.54 5.72 -11.44
C TRP A 2 -9.67 4.38 -10.68
N LYS A 3 -10.54 4.25 -9.66
CA LYS A 3 -10.81 2.97 -8.97
C LYS A 3 -11.34 1.88 -9.90
N GLN A 4 -11.98 2.26 -10.99
CA GLN A 4 -12.52 1.31 -11.97
C GLN A 4 -11.45 0.88 -12.98
N ALA A 5 -10.57 1.79 -13.35
CA ALA A 5 -9.41 1.49 -14.20
C ALA A 5 -8.43 0.56 -13.47
N ASP A 6 -8.17 0.83 -12.19
CA ASP A 6 -7.31 0.03 -11.35
C ASP A 6 -7.81 -1.42 -11.20
N LYS A 7 -9.10 -1.62 -10.92
CA LYS A 7 -9.70 -2.98 -10.89
C LYS A 7 -9.63 -3.73 -12.22
N MET A 8 -9.68 -3.02 -13.34
CA MET A 8 -9.53 -3.65 -14.66
C MET A 8 -8.09 -4.10 -14.90
N ASN A 9 -7.11 -3.30 -14.48
CA ASN A 9 -5.69 -3.64 -14.57
C ASN A 9 -5.35 -4.84 -13.68
N GLN A 10 -5.77 -4.85 -12.42
CA GLN A 10 -5.59 -5.97 -11.50
C GLN A 10 -6.14 -7.29 -12.07
N LYS A 11 -7.33 -7.26 -12.68
CA LYS A 11 -7.90 -8.46 -13.29
C LYS A 11 -7.05 -9.01 -14.44
N ALA A 12 -6.55 -8.15 -15.31
CA ALA A 12 -5.68 -8.54 -16.41
C ALA A 12 -4.34 -9.12 -15.91
N GLU A 13 -3.77 -8.54 -14.86
CA GLU A 13 -2.55 -9.03 -14.21
C GLU A 13 -2.76 -10.40 -13.57
N ILE A 14 -3.86 -10.61 -12.85
CA ILE A 14 -4.22 -11.91 -12.26
C ILE A 14 -4.39 -12.97 -13.36
N GLU A 15 -5.01 -12.62 -14.49
CA GLU A 15 -5.15 -13.54 -15.62
C GLU A 15 -3.81 -13.91 -16.23
N LEU A 16 -2.92 -12.96 -16.42
CA LEU A 16 -1.57 -13.19 -16.96
C LEU A 16 -0.75 -14.08 -16.02
N MET A 17 -0.75 -13.80 -14.72
CA MET A 17 -0.05 -14.58 -13.70
C MET A 17 -0.60 -16.02 -13.65
N SER A 18 -1.92 -16.18 -13.63
CA SER A 18 -2.56 -17.49 -13.62
C SER A 18 -2.17 -18.31 -14.86
N SER A 19 -2.27 -17.70 -16.05
CA SER A 19 -1.92 -18.37 -17.30
C SER A 19 -0.44 -18.77 -17.36
N SER A 20 0.43 -17.93 -16.78
CA SER A 20 1.87 -18.22 -16.71
C SER A 20 2.17 -19.41 -15.80
N LEU A 21 1.52 -19.49 -14.64
CA LEU A 21 1.66 -20.61 -13.70
C LEU A 21 1.10 -21.91 -14.30
N GLU A 22 -0.07 -21.85 -14.94
CA GLU A 22 -0.65 -23.01 -15.65
C GLU A 22 0.25 -23.48 -16.78
N GLY A 23 0.85 -22.55 -17.54
CA GLY A 23 1.83 -22.86 -18.59
C GLY A 23 3.10 -23.55 -18.06
N LEU A 24 3.44 -23.34 -16.80
CA LEU A 24 4.53 -24.02 -16.10
C LEU A 24 4.09 -25.36 -15.47
N GLY A 25 2.83 -25.76 -15.63
CA GLY A 25 2.29 -27.02 -15.14
C GLY A 25 1.75 -26.98 -13.70
N HIS A 26 1.57 -25.80 -13.13
CA HIS A 26 0.95 -25.65 -11.82
C HIS A 26 -0.57 -25.48 -11.95
N PRO A 27 -1.40 -26.26 -11.24
CA PRO A 27 -2.83 -26.04 -11.19
C PRO A 27 -3.13 -24.73 -10.45
N VAL A 28 -3.97 -23.87 -11.02
CA VAL A 28 -4.35 -22.58 -10.43
C VAL A 28 -5.84 -22.58 -10.10
N SER A 29 -6.18 -22.15 -8.88
CA SER A 29 -7.55 -21.87 -8.45
C SER A 29 -7.68 -20.39 -8.10
N ARG A 30 -8.57 -19.67 -8.77
CA ARG A 30 -8.81 -18.25 -8.54
C ARG A 30 -9.92 -18.06 -7.50
N LEU A 31 -9.63 -17.30 -6.47
CA LEU A 31 -10.57 -17.03 -5.39
C LEU A 31 -10.90 -15.54 -5.36
N GLU A 32 -12.16 -15.21 -5.59
CA GLU A 32 -12.67 -13.87 -5.32
C GLU A 32 -13.18 -13.80 -3.88
N ILE A 33 -12.70 -12.81 -3.14
CA ILE A 33 -13.03 -12.62 -1.73
C ILE A 33 -14.12 -11.56 -1.60
N ASN A 34 -15.17 -11.87 -0.85
CA ASN A 34 -16.11 -10.90 -0.35
C ASN A 34 -16.29 -11.09 1.17
N GLY A 35 -16.62 -10.02 1.89
CA GLY A 35 -16.44 -9.87 3.34
C GLY A 35 -16.89 -11.03 4.24
N ASN A 36 -17.87 -11.83 3.83
CA ASN A 36 -18.37 -12.96 4.65
C ASN A 36 -17.94 -14.34 4.14
N SER A 37 -17.25 -14.41 3.00
CA SER A 37 -16.96 -15.69 2.35
C SER A 37 -15.54 -16.21 2.56
N LEU A 38 -14.59 -15.35 2.96
CA LEU A 38 -13.16 -15.70 3.01
C LEU A 38 -12.90 -16.97 3.82
N HIS A 39 -13.42 -17.06 5.04
CA HIS A 39 -13.22 -18.24 5.89
C HIS A 39 -13.81 -19.51 5.27
N ARG A 40 -14.99 -19.39 4.66
CA ARG A 40 -15.68 -20.51 3.98
C ARG A 40 -14.95 -20.91 2.71
N THR A 41 -14.52 -19.93 1.92
CA THR A 41 -13.81 -20.17 0.67
C THR A 41 -12.52 -20.94 0.91
N LEU A 42 -11.73 -20.53 1.92
CA LEU A 42 -10.49 -21.21 2.27
C LEU A 42 -10.69 -22.59 2.91
N SER A 43 -11.89 -22.92 3.41
CA SER A 43 -12.12 -24.23 4.03
C SER A 43 -12.10 -25.42 3.07
N GLY A 44 -12.15 -25.16 1.77
CA GLY A 44 -12.01 -26.20 0.73
C GLY A 44 -10.58 -26.47 0.27
N TYR A 45 -9.57 -25.82 0.89
CA TYR A 45 -8.17 -25.91 0.48
C TYR A 45 -7.33 -26.40 1.65
N GLU A 46 -6.66 -27.55 1.47
CA GLU A 46 -5.75 -28.10 2.47
C GLU A 46 -4.40 -27.37 2.42
N PRO A 47 -3.87 -26.91 3.58
CA PRO A 47 -2.62 -26.15 3.63
C PRO A 47 -1.40 -26.89 3.07
N SER A 48 -1.40 -28.23 3.11
CA SER A 48 -0.32 -29.05 2.55
C SER A 48 -0.27 -29.07 1.02
N ASP A 49 -1.38 -28.76 0.36
CA ASP A 49 -1.56 -28.97 -1.08
C ASP A 49 -1.52 -27.66 -1.87
N TRP A 50 -1.64 -26.53 -1.19
CA TRP A 50 -1.80 -25.22 -1.82
C TRP A 50 -0.85 -24.17 -1.26
N ILE A 51 -0.37 -23.31 -2.15
CA ILE A 51 0.28 -22.03 -1.82
C ILE A 51 -0.66 -20.93 -2.27
N VAL A 52 -0.93 -19.96 -1.39
CA VAL A 52 -1.78 -18.80 -1.70
C VAL A 52 -0.92 -17.68 -2.25
N MET A 53 -1.12 -17.31 -3.51
CA MET A 53 -0.63 -16.04 -4.02
C MET A 53 -1.60 -14.95 -3.54
N ASN A 54 -1.25 -14.25 -2.46
CA ASN A 54 -2.10 -13.25 -1.84
C ASN A 54 -1.97 -11.93 -2.60
N LEU A 55 -3.02 -11.57 -3.35
CA LEU A 55 -3.15 -10.33 -4.11
C LEU A 55 -4.32 -9.48 -3.56
N CYS A 56 -4.76 -9.76 -2.34
CA CYS A 56 -5.86 -9.04 -1.72
C CYS A 56 -5.34 -7.79 -1.02
N GLU A 57 -5.63 -6.63 -1.58
CA GLU A 57 -5.33 -5.33 -0.98
C GLU A 57 -6.42 -4.90 0.02
N GLU A 58 -7.69 -5.24 -0.28
CA GLU A 58 -8.81 -4.88 0.58
C GLU A 58 -9.99 -5.84 0.38
N ILE A 59 -10.65 -6.25 1.46
CA ILE A 59 -11.94 -6.94 1.39
C ILE A 59 -13.01 -5.90 1.04
N PRO A 60 -13.80 -6.10 -0.02
CA PRO A 60 -14.82 -5.13 -0.42
C PRO A 60 -15.74 -4.72 0.72
N GLY A 61 -15.76 -3.42 1.03
CA GLY A 61 -16.54 -2.83 2.12
C GLY A 61 -15.92 -2.93 3.52
N VAL A 62 -14.69 -3.41 3.64
CA VAL A 62 -13.94 -3.49 4.91
C VAL A 62 -12.59 -2.80 4.72
N PRO A 63 -12.50 -1.48 4.90
CA PRO A 63 -11.25 -0.75 4.77
C PRO A 63 -10.14 -1.33 5.65
N HIS A 64 -8.89 -1.23 5.21
CA HIS A 64 -7.70 -1.66 5.95
C HIS A 64 -7.72 -3.16 6.34
N SER A 65 -8.27 -4.00 5.48
CA SER A 65 -8.46 -5.43 5.77
C SER A 65 -7.36 -6.34 5.22
N GLU A 66 -6.33 -5.81 4.57
CA GLU A 66 -5.21 -6.60 4.04
C GLU A 66 -4.54 -7.45 5.13
N ALA A 67 -4.20 -6.83 6.28
CA ALA A 67 -3.64 -7.53 7.42
C ALA A 67 -4.60 -8.61 7.97
N THR A 68 -5.91 -8.40 7.91
CA THR A 68 -6.92 -9.39 8.33
C THR A 68 -6.90 -10.62 7.45
N VAL A 69 -6.71 -10.45 6.14
CA VAL A 69 -6.58 -11.58 5.21
C VAL A 69 -5.34 -12.39 5.51
N ALA A 70 -4.18 -11.73 5.65
CA ALA A 70 -2.93 -12.40 6.00
C ALA A 70 -3.03 -13.13 7.35
N HIS A 71 -3.65 -12.53 8.36
CA HIS A 71 -3.90 -13.17 9.66
C HIS A 71 -4.77 -14.43 9.56
N LEU A 72 -5.80 -14.40 8.71
CA LEU A 72 -6.62 -15.58 8.48
C LEU A 72 -5.83 -16.70 7.79
N LEU A 73 -4.99 -16.37 6.81
CA LEU A 73 -4.13 -17.35 6.15
C LEU A 73 -3.17 -18.02 7.14
N GLU A 74 -2.53 -17.23 8.02
CA GLU A 74 -1.68 -17.77 9.09
C GLU A 74 -2.44 -18.66 10.08
N SER A 75 -3.64 -18.23 10.51
CA SER A 75 -4.46 -19.00 11.44
C SER A 75 -4.88 -20.36 10.90
N ARG A 76 -4.82 -20.52 9.57
CA ARG A 76 -5.09 -21.78 8.87
C ARG A 76 -3.83 -22.55 8.47
N ASN A 77 -2.66 -22.08 8.87
CA ASN A 77 -1.36 -22.61 8.45
C ASN A 77 -1.15 -22.65 6.93
N MET A 78 -1.79 -21.75 6.18
CA MET A 78 -1.57 -21.63 4.74
C MET A 78 -0.19 -21.02 4.47
N ILE A 79 0.51 -21.56 3.49
CA ILE A 79 1.69 -20.90 2.91
C ILE A 79 1.17 -19.83 1.95
N TYR A 80 1.63 -18.59 2.11
CA TYR A 80 1.18 -17.48 1.27
C TYR A 80 2.32 -16.52 0.91
N THR A 81 2.11 -15.74 -0.15
CA THR A 81 3.02 -14.66 -0.56
C THR A 81 2.62 -13.35 0.12
N GLY A 82 3.61 -12.52 0.43
CA GLY A 82 3.43 -11.23 1.07
C GLY A 82 4.04 -11.18 2.47
N SER A 83 3.84 -10.07 3.14
CA SER A 83 4.36 -9.82 4.49
C SER A 83 3.44 -10.41 5.57
N PRO A 84 3.97 -10.69 6.77
CA PRO A 84 3.14 -11.04 7.93
C PRO A 84 2.12 -9.94 8.27
N PRO A 85 0.96 -10.30 8.87
CA PRO A 85 -0.12 -9.35 9.14
C PRO A 85 0.30 -8.17 10.01
N GLU A 86 1.20 -8.38 10.97
CA GLU A 86 1.74 -7.30 11.81
C GLU A 86 2.54 -6.28 10.98
N ILE A 87 3.34 -6.74 10.03
CA ILE A 87 4.13 -5.87 9.16
C ILE A 87 3.23 -5.09 8.21
N ILE A 88 2.20 -5.75 7.64
CA ILE A 88 1.22 -5.08 6.78
C ILE A 88 0.54 -3.94 7.57
N GLY A 89 -0.02 -4.21 8.75
CA GLY A 89 -0.70 -3.21 9.56
C GLY A 89 0.22 -2.06 10.01
N ASN A 90 1.48 -2.36 10.32
CA ASN A 90 2.47 -1.34 10.66
C ASN A 90 2.82 -0.44 9.45
N CYS A 91 2.91 -1.02 8.25
CA CYS A 91 3.23 -0.27 7.04
C CYS A 91 2.08 0.60 6.52
N GLU A 92 0.82 0.26 6.82
CA GLU A 92 -0.32 1.13 6.54
C GLU A 92 -0.24 2.45 7.29
N ASN A 93 0.28 2.44 8.52
CA ASN A 93 0.45 3.63 9.35
C ASN A 93 1.77 4.35 9.03
N LYS A 94 1.69 5.37 8.16
CA LYS A 94 2.88 6.13 7.74
C LYS A 94 3.58 6.82 8.91
N GLN A 95 2.86 7.26 9.94
CA GLN A 95 3.46 7.85 11.13
C GLN A 95 4.32 6.83 11.89
N PHE A 96 3.83 5.59 12.06
CA PHE A 96 4.60 4.51 12.64
C PHE A 96 5.88 4.23 11.84
N VAL A 97 5.78 4.16 10.52
CA VAL A 97 6.94 3.98 9.63
C VAL A 97 7.95 5.10 9.82
N LYS A 98 7.51 6.36 9.84
CA LYS A 98 8.39 7.53 10.05
C LYS A 98 9.11 7.50 11.40
N HIS A 99 8.40 7.18 12.47
CA HIS A 99 9.01 7.02 13.78
C HIS A 99 10.04 5.89 13.81
N THR A 100 9.72 4.75 13.16
CA THR A 100 10.63 3.61 13.09
C THR A 100 11.91 3.96 12.33
N LEU A 101 11.81 4.60 11.17
CA LEU A 101 12.96 5.06 10.39
C LEU A 101 13.85 6.02 11.20
N SER A 102 13.22 7.00 11.86
CA SER A 102 13.93 7.97 12.70
C SER A 102 14.63 7.30 13.89
N ALA A 103 13.99 6.34 14.56
CA ALA A 103 14.55 5.61 15.68
C ALA A 103 15.76 4.74 15.27
N LEU A 104 15.75 4.25 14.03
CA LEU A 104 16.85 3.49 13.44
C LEU A 104 17.96 4.38 12.84
N GLY A 105 17.83 5.70 12.88
CA GLY A 105 18.76 6.64 12.27
C GLY A 105 18.79 6.58 10.74
N LEU A 106 17.70 6.07 10.11
CA LEU A 106 17.57 5.98 8.67
C LEU A 106 17.07 7.32 8.11
N PRO A 107 17.58 7.77 6.96
CA PRO A 107 17.14 9.01 6.35
C PRO A 107 15.63 8.96 6.01
N THR A 108 14.91 10.01 6.38
CA THR A 108 13.52 10.23 5.99
C THR A 108 13.31 11.74 5.88
N PRO A 109 12.47 12.25 4.96
CA PRO A 109 12.12 13.65 4.89
C PRO A 109 11.60 14.18 6.24
N LEU A 110 11.76 15.46 6.52
CA LEU A 110 11.03 16.08 7.62
C LEU A 110 9.54 15.84 7.43
N TRP A 111 8.82 15.62 8.51
CA TRP A 111 7.41 15.27 8.45
C TRP A 111 6.62 15.72 9.66
N GLY A 112 5.31 15.86 9.48
CA GLY A 112 4.35 16.14 10.54
C GLY A 112 2.99 15.53 10.20
N VAL A 113 2.21 15.20 11.24
CA VAL A 113 0.84 14.69 11.09
C VAL A 113 -0.16 15.73 11.58
N TYR A 114 -1.14 16.04 10.77
CA TYR A 114 -2.14 17.06 11.03
C TYR A 114 -3.54 16.46 11.06
N GLU A 115 -4.09 16.39 12.27
CA GLU A 115 -5.48 15.97 12.51
C GLU A 115 -6.47 17.12 12.27
N ASN A 116 -5.98 18.34 12.21
CA ASN A 116 -6.78 19.54 12.05
C ASN A 116 -6.24 20.38 10.88
N PRO A 117 -7.09 20.77 9.91
CA PRO A 117 -6.66 21.57 8.77
C PRO A 117 -6.37 23.04 9.11
N PHE A 118 -6.68 23.49 10.32
CA PHE A 118 -6.51 24.89 10.71
C PHE A 118 -5.14 25.16 11.33
N ALA A 119 -4.47 26.17 10.78
CA ALA A 119 -3.20 26.70 11.26
C ALA A 119 -2.08 25.66 11.42
N PRO A 120 -1.75 24.86 10.37
CA PRO A 120 -0.59 23.99 10.44
C PRO A 120 0.68 24.84 10.68
N ASP A 121 1.57 24.35 11.53
CA ASP A 121 2.84 25.00 11.84
C ASP A 121 3.97 24.66 10.84
N TRP A 122 3.63 23.95 9.77
CA TRP A 122 4.57 23.61 8.70
C TRP A 122 5.04 24.86 7.94
N SER A 123 6.34 24.95 7.70
CA SER A 123 6.96 26.11 7.07
C SER A 123 7.96 25.78 5.96
N CYS A 124 8.24 24.49 5.72
CA CYS A 124 9.17 24.04 4.68
C CYS A 124 8.40 23.74 3.39
N PHE A 125 8.76 24.41 2.29
CA PHE A 125 8.13 24.22 0.98
C PHE A 125 9.20 24.06 -0.12
N PRO A 126 8.94 23.26 -1.18
CA PRO A 126 7.71 22.51 -1.43
C PRO A 126 7.52 21.36 -0.44
N ALA A 127 6.27 21.03 -0.15
CA ALA A 127 5.90 19.91 0.70
C ALA A 127 4.91 18.99 -0.04
N ILE A 128 4.82 17.72 0.38
CA ILE A 128 3.80 16.79 -0.11
C ILE A 128 2.85 16.40 1.01
N VAL A 129 1.55 16.40 0.70
CA VAL A 129 0.47 16.07 1.64
C VAL A 129 -0.19 14.76 1.22
N LYS A 130 -0.21 13.79 2.14
CA LYS A 130 -0.71 12.43 1.88
C LYS A 130 -1.70 12.01 2.96
N PRO A 131 -2.66 11.11 2.67
CA PRO A 131 -3.41 10.44 3.73
C PRO A 131 -2.45 9.64 4.62
N ALA A 132 -2.62 9.73 5.95
CA ALA A 132 -1.69 9.12 6.90
C ALA A 132 -1.76 7.58 6.92
N ASN A 133 -2.93 7.00 6.58
CA ASN A 133 -3.20 5.56 6.73
C ASN A 133 -3.62 4.88 5.42
N GLU A 134 -3.27 5.44 4.27
CA GLU A 134 -3.52 4.82 2.97
C GLU A 134 -2.23 4.28 2.36
N HIS A 135 -2.37 3.35 1.41
CA HIS A 135 -1.28 2.79 0.59
C HIS A 135 -1.58 2.95 -0.91
N CYS A 136 -0.73 2.41 -1.78
CA CYS A 136 -0.90 2.40 -3.25
C CYS A 136 -1.19 3.79 -3.85
N SER A 137 -0.54 4.84 -3.34
CA SER A 137 -0.71 6.23 -3.80
C SER A 137 -2.15 6.75 -3.73
N LEU A 138 -3.03 6.12 -2.95
CA LEU A 138 -4.40 6.56 -2.79
C LEU A 138 -4.45 7.97 -2.20
N GLY A 139 -5.16 8.87 -2.90
CA GLY A 139 -5.28 10.28 -2.49
C GLY A 139 -4.06 11.14 -2.78
N ILE A 140 -3.11 10.64 -3.59
CA ILE A 140 -1.94 11.40 -4.07
C ILE A 140 -2.16 11.78 -5.54
N SER A 141 -1.93 13.03 -5.85
CA SER A 141 -1.96 13.60 -7.21
C SER A 141 -0.92 14.72 -7.33
N SER A 142 -0.81 15.37 -8.48
CA SER A 142 0.02 16.56 -8.64
C SER A 142 -0.35 17.68 -7.64
N GLU A 143 -1.63 17.80 -7.28
CA GLU A 143 -2.10 18.76 -6.26
C GLU A 143 -1.65 18.42 -4.82
N SER A 144 -1.12 17.22 -4.60
CA SER A 144 -0.59 16.83 -3.28
C SER A 144 0.74 17.52 -2.98
N VAL A 145 1.46 18.01 -4.00
CA VAL A 145 2.65 18.84 -3.84
C VAL A 145 2.19 20.30 -3.69
N VAL A 146 2.53 20.90 -2.56
CA VAL A 146 2.08 22.23 -2.16
C VAL A 146 3.26 23.18 -2.04
N LEU A 147 3.08 24.42 -2.49
CA LEU A 147 4.13 25.42 -2.58
C LEU A 147 4.01 26.52 -1.52
N ASP A 148 2.86 26.62 -0.88
CA ASP A 148 2.59 27.62 0.16
C ASP A 148 1.60 27.11 1.20
N ARG A 149 1.42 27.91 2.24
CA ARG A 149 0.51 27.60 3.36
C ARG A 149 -0.95 27.48 2.93
N GLY A 150 -1.39 28.29 1.98
CA GLY A 150 -2.78 28.25 1.50
C GLY A 150 -3.10 26.96 0.77
N GLU A 151 -2.16 26.46 -0.03
CA GLU A 151 -2.24 25.14 -0.68
C GLU A 151 -2.19 24.02 0.34
N LEU A 152 -1.29 24.11 1.31
CA LEU A 152 -1.19 23.16 2.41
C LEU A 152 -2.51 23.00 3.17
N GLU A 153 -3.13 24.12 3.58
CA GLU A 153 -4.40 24.07 4.29
C GLU A 153 -5.55 23.51 3.44
N ARG A 154 -5.55 23.78 2.13
CA ARG A 154 -6.53 23.20 1.20
C ARG A 154 -6.36 21.70 1.10
N GLN A 155 -5.11 21.23 0.94
CA GLN A 155 -4.83 19.80 0.77
C GLN A 155 -5.06 19.01 2.05
N ILE A 156 -4.73 19.53 3.22
CA ILE A 156 -5.09 18.91 4.51
C ILE A 156 -6.61 18.78 4.62
N ARG A 157 -7.38 19.84 4.29
CA ARG A 157 -8.86 19.77 4.28
C ARG A 157 -9.39 18.73 3.31
N PHE A 158 -8.79 18.62 2.13
CA PHE A 158 -9.15 17.58 1.15
C PHE A 158 -8.98 16.17 1.74
N ILE A 159 -7.84 15.87 2.38
CA ILE A 159 -7.60 14.59 3.02
C ILE A 159 -8.64 14.31 4.12
N HIS A 160 -8.86 15.24 5.02
CA HIS A 160 -9.84 15.09 6.08
C HIS A 160 -11.25 14.82 5.56
N HIS A 161 -11.67 15.59 4.53
CA HIS A 161 -13.02 15.49 4.00
C HIS A 161 -13.25 14.17 3.23
N ASN A 162 -12.28 13.74 2.43
CA ASN A 162 -12.46 12.60 1.52
C ASN A 162 -12.05 11.26 2.12
N PHE A 163 -11.12 11.27 3.07
CA PHE A 163 -10.56 10.04 3.67
C PHE A 163 -10.89 9.87 5.14
N ASN A 164 -11.43 10.92 5.80
CA ASN A 164 -11.76 10.91 7.23
C ASN A 164 -10.61 10.46 8.13
N GLN A 165 -9.40 10.92 7.82
CA GLN A 165 -8.18 10.58 8.53
C GLN A 165 -7.21 11.77 8.59
N PRO A 166 -6.14 11.72 9.42
CA PRO A 166 -5.10 12.73 9.45
C PRO A 166 -4.36 12.84 8.12
N ALA A 167 -3.79 14.02 7.87
CA ALA A 167 -2.87 14.25 6.78
C ALA A 167 -1.42 14.14 7.26
N LEU A 168 -0.60 13.36 6.58
CA LEU A 168 0.85 13.41 6.69
C LEU A 168 1.38 14.49 5.74
N VAL A 169 2.18 15.40 6.26
CA VAL A 169 2.91 16.40 5.49
C VAL A 169 4.39 16.10 5.58
N GLU A 170 5.08 16.12 4.45
CA GLU A 170 6.52 15.85 4.36
C GLU A 170 7.20 16.87 3.45
N ASP A 171 8.51 17.10 3.64
CA ASP A 171 9.31 17.76 2.62
C ASP A 171 9.16 17.01 1.29
N PHE A 172 8.84 17.74 0.23
CA PHE A 172 8.84 17.14 -1.11
C PHE A 172 10.28 16.96 -1.61
N ILE A 173 10.62 15.74 -1.95
CA ILE A 173 11.92 15.42 -2.55
C ILE A 173 11.75 15.34 -4.07
N ASP A 174 12.24 16.33 -4.77
CA ASP A 174 12.33 16.30 -6.23
C ASP A 174 13.55 15.47 -6.64
N GLY A 175 13.31 14.21 -7.02
CA GLY A 175 14.40 13.29 -7.31
C GLY A 175 13.91 11.98 -7.93
N ARG A 176 14.89 11.09 -8.12
CA ARG A 176 14.62 9.75 -8.69
C ARG A 176 13.97 8.85 -7.66
N GLU A 177 12.96 8.08 -8.07
CA GLU A 177 12.27 7.10 -7.22
C GLU A 177 12.72 5.67 -7.56
N PHE A 178 13.05 4.90 -6.53
CA PHE A 178 13.51 3.52 -6.66
C PHE A 178 12.68 2.59 -5.81
N HIS A 179 12.27 1.48 -6.40
CA HIS A 179 11.68 0.35 -5.68
C HIS A 179 12.73 -0.73 -5.44
N VAL A 180 12.81 -1.21 -4.21
CA VAL A 180 13.72 -2.30 -3.83
C VAL A 180 12.88 -3.43 -3.24
N SER A 181 12.77 -4.52 -3.99
CA SER A 181 12.04 -5.71 -3.55
C SER A 181 12.97 -6.65 -2.78
N MET A 182 12.44 -7.27 -1.73
CA MET A 182 13.14 -8.26 -0.91
C MET A 182 12.31 -9.55 -0.82
N ILE A 183 12.99 -10.69 -0.90
CA ILE A 183 12.36 -12.01 -0.82
C ILE A 183 13.07 -12.82 0.25
N GLY A 184 12.32 -13.52 1.08
CA GLY A 184 12.86 -14.48 2.03
C GLY A 184 12.18 -14.44 3.40
N ASN A 185 12.45 -15.48 4.19
CA ASN A 185 12.05 -15.62 5.57
C ASN A 185 13.31 -15.80 6.44
N GLY A 186 13.64 -14.79 7.24
CA GLY A 186 14.88 -14.78 8.04
C GLY A 186 16.07 -14.25 7.26
N SER A 187 16.58 -14.98 6.27
CA SER A 187 17.58 -14.45 5.33
C SER A 187 16.88 -13.80 4.15
N LEU A 188 17.13 -12.50 3.96
CA LEU A 188 16.52 -11.73 2.89
C LEU A 188 17.45 -11.66 1.67
N LEU A 189 16.91 -11.95 0.50
CA LEU A 189 17.51 -11.66 -0.80
C LEU A 189 16.97 -10.32 -1.29
N MET A 190 17.84 -9.34 -1.44
CA MET A 190 17.51 -8.06 -2.06
C MET A 190 17.61 -8.19 -3.57
N LEU A 191 16.53 -7.88 -4.28
CA LEU A 191 16.53 -7.81 -5.74
C LEU A 191 17.15 -6.50 -6.22
N PRO A 192 17.60 -6.43 -7.48
CA PRO A 192 18.11 -5.17 -8.05
C PRO A 192 17.08 -4.04 -7.91
N PRO A 193 17.50 -2.83 -7.52
CA PRO A 193 16.61 -1.67 -7.50
C PRO A 193 16.03 -1.39 -8.89
N VAL A 194 14.76 -1.06 -8.94
CA VAL A 194 14.04 -0.65 -10.16
C VAL A 194 13.71 0.82 -10.04
N GLU A 195 14.11 1.63 -11.01
CA GLU A 195 13.77 3.04 -11.08
C GLU A 195 12.39 3.23 -11.71
N MET A 196 11.58 4.10 -11.12
CA MET A 196 10.32 4.54 -11.70
C MET A 196 10.59 5.64 -12.73
N ASP A 197 10.23 5.38 -13.97
CA ASP A 197 10.37 6.35 -15.06
C ASP A 197 9.06 7.13 -15.24
N PHE A 198 9.06 8.37 -14.80
CA PHE A 198 7.94 9.30 -14.94
C PHE A 198 7.99 10.13 -16.23
N SER A 199 8.96 9.91 -17.12
CA SER A 199 9.13 10.70 -18.35
C SER A 199 7.94 10.65 -19.30
N ALA A 200 7.11 9.60 -19.21
CA ALA A 200 5.89 9.43 -19.99
C ALA A 200 4.63 9.94 -19.27
N CYS A 201 4.73 10.35 -18.02
CA CYS A 201 3.61 10.94 -17.28
C CYS A 201 3.51 12.41 -17.72
N ASN A 202 2.51 12.72 -18.51
CA ASN A 202 2.15 14.12 -18.77
C ASN A 202 1.43 14.65 -17.53
N ASP A 203 1.83 15.83 -17.07
CA ASP A 203 1.26 16.59 -15.96
C ASP A 203 -0.27 16.77 -16.04
#